data_c34ee1aa5cf466d20f8d539aa1b21cc9
#
_entry.id   c34ee1aa5cf466d20f8d539aa1b21cc9
#
_cell.length_a   1.000
_cell.length_b   1.000
_cell.length_c   1.000
_cell.angle_alpha   90.00
_cell.angle_beta   90.00
_cell.angle_gamma   90.00
#
_symmetry.space_group_name_H-M   'P 1'
#
loop_
_entity.id
_entity.type
_entity.pdbx_description
1 polymer ?
#
loop_
_entity_poly.entity_id
_entity_poly.type
_entity_poly.pdbx_seq_one_letter_code
_entity_poly.pdbx_strand_id
1 'polypeptide(L)'
;SEEWDKVRGEASPYGNAWDFRTNREGLLRYWGDALKERGRYENMITIGMRGERDSALLGEGSPVEDNVTLLKEIITAQRGLIRSLEQEGLVRENAPQMLAVYKEVEEYYYGNEKISGLYQWDGLDGVICMLSDDNFGHLRTLPTSRMREHKGGYGMYYHLDYHGSPVSYEWVESTPFSQVWEQMTEAWDY
;
A
#
# COMPACT_ATOMS: atom_id res chain seq x y z
N SER A 1 3.89 10.97 3.34
CA SER A 1 4.50 12.23 2.84
C SER A 1 5.05 13.11 3.96
N GLU A 2 4.42 13.19 5.12
CA GLU A 2 4.88 14.08 6.20
C GLU A 2 6.31 13.78 6.67
N GLU A 3 6.71 12.53 6.81
CA GLU A 3 8.08 12.18 7.18
C GLU A 3 9.07 12.51 6.06
N TRP A 4 8.67 12.36 4.80
CA TRP A 4 9.44 12.80 3.66
C TRP A 4 9.67 14.31 3.67
N ASP A 5 8.64 15.10 3.98
CA ASP A 5 8.72 16.55 4.04
C ASP A 5 9.74 17.06 5.08
N LYS A 6 10.01 16.27 6.12
CA LYS A 6 11.01 16.60 7.15
C LYS A 6 12.46 16.37 6.70
N VAL A 7 12.67 15.52 5.70
CA VAL A 7 14.00 15.05 5.31
C VAL A 7 14.41 15.42 3.88
N ARG A 8 13.46 15.86 3.03
CA ARG A 8 13.73 16.26 1.65
C ARG A 8 14.42 17.63 1.57
N GLY A 9 15.14 17.88 0.48
CA GLY A 9 15.77 19.16 0.17
C GLY A 9 16.91 19.01 -0.82
N GLU A 10 17.37 20.12 -1.39
CA GLU A 10 18.48 20.11 -2.36
C GLU A 10 19.79 19.57 -1.77
N ALA A 11 20.05 19.81 -0.48
CA ALA A 11 21.21 19.30 0.24
C ALA A 11 20.96 17.95 0.94
N SER A 12 19.74 17.40 0.84
CA SER A 12 19.40 16.12 1.46
C SER A 12 20.05 14.95 0.71
N PRO A 13 20.54 13.92 1.41
CA PRO A 13 21.00 12.68 0.77
C PRO A 13 19.88 11.93 0.04
N TYR A 14 18.63 12.30 0.28
CA TYR A 14 17.44 11.70 -0.32
C TYR A 14 16.91 12.51 -1.51
N GLY A 15 17.43 13.71 -1.77
CA GLY A 15 16.90 14.62 -2.78
C GLY A 15 15.60 15.30 -2.35
N ASN A 16 14.92 15.94 -3.31
CA ASN A 16 13.75 16.77 -3.04
C ASN A 16 12.43 16.20 -3.61
N ALA A 17 12.50 15.42 -4.70
CA ALA A 17 11.30 14.96 -5.42
C ALA A 17 10.75 13.64 -4.85
N TRP A 18 9.43 13.62 -4.55
CA TRP A 18 8.68 12.40 -4.29
C TRP A 18 8.17 11.82 -5.63
N ASP A 19 9.09 11.54 -6.54
CA ASP A 19 8.83 10.97 -7.86
C ASP A 19 9.92 9.95 -8.20
N PHE A 20 9.51 8.69 -8.33
CA PHE A 20 10.44 7.58 -8.57
C PHE A 20 11.14 7.65 -9.94
N ARG A 21 10.55 8.31 -10.93
CA ARG A 21 11.15 8.49 -12.26
C ARG A 21 12.35 9.43 -12.25
N THR A 22 12.28 10.46 -11.39
CA THR A 22 13.29 11.52 -11.32
C THR A 22 14.22 11.41 -10.11
N ASN A 23 13.80 10.68 -9.06
CA ASN A 23 14.54 10.57 -7.81
C ASN A 23 14.62 9.13 -7.26
N ARG A 24 14.79 8.17 -8.15
CA ARG A 24 14.84 6.74 -7.79
C ARG A 24 15.86 6.43 -6.70
N GLU A 25 17.09 6.93 -6.86
CA GLU A 25 18.19 6.63 -5.92
C GLU A 25 17.94 7.24 -4.54
N GLY A 26 17.43 8.48 -4.48
CA GLY A 26 17.10 9.15 -3.24
C GLY A 26 15.99 8.43 -2.48
N LEU A 27 14.95 7.99 -3.18
CA LEU A 27 13.83 7.24 -2.58
C LEU A 27 14.28 5.85 -2.09
N LEU A 28 15.07 5.12 -2.86
CA LEU A 28 15.61 3.83 -2.42
C LEU A 28 16.52 3.97 -1.21
N ARG A 29 17.34 5.03 -1.15
CA ARG A 29 18.14 5.34 0.04
C ARG A 29 17.27 5.66 1.24
N TYR A 30 16.25 6.50 1.07
CA TYR A 30 15.30 6.87 2.13
C TYR A 30 14.59 5.63 2.73
N TRP A 31 14.04 4.77 1.89
CA TRP A 31 13.42 3.52 2.33
C TRP A 31 14.44 2.56 2.96
N GLY A 32 15.63 2.46 2.37
CA GLY A 32 16.71 1.60 2.85
C GLY A 32 17.19 2.00 4.24
N ASP A 33 17.38 3.28 4.50
CA ASP A 33 17.84 3.77 5.81
C ASP A 33 16.78 3.56 6.89
N ALA A 34 15.49 3.76 6.57
CA ALA A 34 14.39 3.43 7.47
C ALA A 34 14.31 1.91 7.78
N LEU A 35 14.54 1.06 6.78
CA LEU A 35 14.56 -0.38 6.96
C LEU A 35 15.78 -0.86 7.77
N LYS A 36 16.96 -0.26 7.60
CA LYS A 36 18.15 -0.57 8.42
C LYS A 36 17.91 -0.27 9.89
N GLU A 37 17.17 0.80 10.19
CA GLU A 37 16.84 1.18 11.55
C GLU A 37 15.80 0.25 12.19
N ARG A 38 14.76 -0.12 11.45
CA ARG A 38 13.55 -0.76 11.99
C ARG A 38 13.25 -2.16 11.47
N GLY A 39 13.94 -2.63 10.44
CA GLY A 39 13.63 -3.87 9.72
C GLY A 39 13.81 -5.15 10.56
N ARG A 40 14.54 -5.08 11.67
CA ARG A 40 14.74 -6.22 12.59
C ARG A 40 13.58 -6.44 13.57
N TYR A 41 12.72 -5.43 13.72
CA TYR A 41 11.56 -5.57 14.60
C TYR A 41 10.51 -6.51 13.99
N GLU A 42 9.61 -6.99 14.81
CA GLU A 42 8.41 -7.67 14.36
C GLU A 42 7.46 -6.65 13.76
N ASN A 43 7.49 -6.53 12.44
CA ASN A 43 6.74 -5.56 11.67
C ASN A 43 6.22 -6.17 10.37
N MET A 44 5.29 -5.48 9.74
CA MET A 44 4.84 -5.67 8.37
C MET A 44 5.36 -4.52 7.52
N ILE A 45 6.04 -4.83 6.42
CA ILE A 45 6.65 -3.82 5.55
C ILE A 45 5.66 -3.43 4.46
N THR A 46 5.18 -2.19 4.50
CA THR A 46 4.35 -1.66 3.43
C THR A 46 5.19 -1.37 2.20
N ILE A 47 4.77 -1.88 1.05
CA ILE A 47 5.35 -1.63 -0.27
C ILE A 47 4.36 -0.88 -1.16
N GLY A 48 4.84 -0.37 -2.27
CA GLY A 48 4.10 0.50 -3.16
C GLY A 48 4.39 1.98 -2.87
N MET A 49 3.76 2.82 -3.64
CA MET A 49 3.90 4.27 -3.54
C MET A 49 2.65 4.94 -4.11
N ARG A 50 2.25 6.05 -3.54
CA ARG A 50 1.27 6.98 -4.09
C ARG A 50 1.93 8.35 -4.30
N GLY A 51 1.27 9.25 -4.96
CA GLY A 51 1.74 10.61 -5.16
C GLY A 51 1.80 11.42 -3.85
N GLU A 52 2.32 12.64 -3.93
CA GLU A 52 2.35 13.53 -2.77
C GLU A 52 0.92 13.90 -2.33
N ARG A 53 0.74 14.13 -1.03
CA ARG A 53 -0.51 14.62 -0.44
C ARG A 53 -1.74 13.79 -0.81
N ASP A 54 -1.58 12.47 -0.77
CA ASP A 54 -2.67 11.53 -1.01
C ASP A 54 -3.24 11.56 -2.43
N SER A 55 -2.39 11.87 -3.42
CA SER A 55 -2.75 11.91 -4.84
C SER A 55 -2.35 10.62 -5.58
N ALA A 56 -2.83 10.49 -6.83
CA ALA A 56 -2.39 9.44 -7.73
C ALA A 56 -0.89 9.56 -8.04
N LEU A 57 -0.24 8.43 -8.32
CA LEU A 57 1.22 8.32 -8.48
C LEU A 57 1.79 9.25 -9.57
N LEU A 58 1.13 9.33 -10.72
CA LEU A 58 1.48 10.23 -11.83
C LEU A 58 0.64 11.51 -11.89
N GLY A 59 -0.19 11.75 -10.86
CA GLY A 59 -1.13 12.86 -10.82
C GLY A 59 -2.49 12.52 -11.43
N GLU A 60 -3.47 13.40 -11.19
CA GLU A 60 -4.83 13.21 -11.66
C GLU A 60 -4.90 13.19 -13.19
N GLY A 61 -5.73 12.30 -13.73
CA GLY A 61 -5.97 12.17 -15.18
C GLY A 61 -4.85 11.45 -15.95
N SER A 62 -3.81 10.96 -15.29
CA SER A 62 -2.80 10.15 -15.96
C SER A 62 -3.33 8.77 -16.35
N PRO A 63 -2.86 8.18 -17.48
CA PRO A 63 -3.30 6.86 -17.90
C PRO A 63 -3.07 5.78 -16.84
N VAL A 64 -4.06 4.92 -16.65
CA VAL A 64 -3.98 3.80 -15.67
C VAL A 64 -2.81 2.87 -16.01
N GLU A 65 -2.57 2.59 -17.29
CA GLU A 65 -1.48 1.74 -17.75
C GLU A 65 -0.09 2.25 -17.34
N ASP A 66 0.12 3.57 -17.43
CA ASP A 66 1.38 4.20 -17.04
C ASP A 66 1.59 4.13 -15.51
N ASN A 67 0.53 4.35 -14.75
CA ASN A 67 0.55 4.20 -13.29
C ASN A 67 0.83 2.74 -12.86
N VAL A 68 0.17 1.77 -13.49
CA VAL A 68 0.40 0.34 -13.24
C VAL A 68 1.84 -0.04 -13.55
N THR A 69 2.37 0.43 -14.68
CA THR A 69 3.75 0.15 -15.09
C THR A 69 4.74 0.71 -14.08
N LEU A 70 4.60 1.98 -13.72
CA LEU A 70 5.46 2.61 -12.73
C LEU A 70 5.34 1.97 -11.35
N LEU A 71 4.14 1.61 -10.92
CA LEU A 71 3.94 0.95 -9.63
C LEU A 71 4.60 -0.44 -9.59
N LYS A 72 4.57 -1.21 -10.69
CA LYS A 72 5.33 -2.47 -10.81
C LYS A 72 6.84 -2.27 -10.69
N GLU A 73 7.38 -1.22 -11.30
CA GLU A 73 8.80 -0.88 -11.18
C GLU A 73 9.17 -0.54 -9.74
N ILE A 74 8.36 0.28 -9.06
CA ILE A 74 8.56 0.67 -7.67
C ILE A 74 8.54 -0.56 -6.76
N ILE A 75 7.50 -1.39 -6.86
CA ILE A 75 7.36 -2.60 -6.03
C ILE A 75 8.54 -3.55 -6.26
N THR A 76 8.94 -3.74 -7.51
CA THR A 76 10.10 -4.58 -7.84
C THR A 76 11.38 -4.06 -7.18
N ALA A 77 11.61 -2.76 -7.23
CA ALA A 77 12.78 -2.13 -6.63
C ALA A 77 12.76 -2.22 -5.09
N GLN A 78 11.59 -1.97 -4.46
CA GLN A 78 11.42 -2.09 -3.01
C GLN A 78 11.63 -3.53 -2.53
N ARG A 79 11.05 -4.51 -3.21
CA ARG A 79 11.24 -5.93 -2.87
C ARG A 79 12.69 -6.38 -3.05
N GLY A 80 13.38 -5.86 -4.07
CA GLY A 80 14.82 -6.07 -4.26
C GLY A 80 15.64 -5.51 -3.10
N LEU A 81 15.35 -4.28 -2.66
CA LEU A 81 15.98 -3.63 -1.52
C LEU A 81 15.74 -4.42 -0.22
N ILE A 82 14.49 -4.83 0.06
CA ILE A 82 14.13 -5.62 1.24
C ILE A 82 14.94 -6.91 1.27
N ARG A 83 15.00 -7.63 0.15
CA ARG A 83 15.75 -8.90 0.03
C ARG A 83 17.26 -8.70 0.26
N SER A 84 17.85 -7.63 -0.27
CA SER A 84 19.27 -7.31 -0.03
C SER A 84 19.54 -7.08 1.45
N LEU A 85 18.72 -6.25 2.10
CA LEU A 85 18.87 -5.96 3.53
C LEU A 85 18.58 -7.17 4.43
N GLU A 86 17.68 -8.07 4.02
CA GLU A 86 17.44 -9.34 4.68
C GLU A 86 18.69 -10.23 4.64
N GLN A 87 19.36 -10.34 3.47
CA GLN A 87 20.62 -11.09 3.33
C GLN A 87 21.73 -10.50 4.18
N GLU A 88 21.74 -9.20 4.40
CA GLU A 88 22.67 -8.50 5.29
C GLU A 88 22.30 -8.63 6.78
N GLY A 89 21.16 -9.26 7.11
CA GLY A 89 20.63 -9.39 8.48
C GLY A 89 20.14 -8.06 9.07
N LEU A 90 19.82 -7.07 8.23
CA LEU A 90 19.32 -5.76 8.63
C LEU A 90 17.78 -5.70 8.60
N VAL A 91 17.15 -6.61 7.88
CA VAL A 91 15.71 -6.85 7.88
C VAL A 91 15.46 -8.27 8.38
N ARG A 92 14.38 -8.47 9.13
CA ARG A 92 13.99 -9.79 9.65
C ARG A 92 13.71 -10.74 8.49
N GLU A 93 14.18 -11.97 8.62
CA GLU A 93 13.93 -13.03 7.66
C GLU A 93 12.43 -13.26 7.45
N ASN A 94 12.02 -13.34 6.20
CA ASN A 94 10.61 -13.52 5.80
C ASN A 94 9.66 -12.47 6.40
N ALA A 95 10.12 -11.22 6.58
CA ALA A 95 9.24 -10.14 7.03
C ALA A 95 8.05 -9.99 6.08
N PRO A 96 6.80 -10.03 6.57
CA PRO A 96 5.62 -9.92 5.72
C PRO A 96 5.60 -8.57 5.01
N GLN A 97 5.26 -8.58 3.73
CA GLN A 97 5.11 -7.38 2.89
C GLN A 97 3.63 -7.16 2.59
N MET A 98 3.19 -5.93 2.56
CA MET A 98 1.81 -5.54 2.34
C MET A 98 1.70 -4.43 1.30
N LEU A 99 0.75 -4.58 0.37
CA LEU A 99 0.32 -3.53 -0.56
C LEU A 99 -1.07 -3.03 -0.15
N ALA A 100 -1.20 -1.73 0.09
CA ALA A 100 -2.50 -1.12 0.32
C ALA A 100 -3.22 -0.91 -1.03
N VAL A 101 -4.36 -1.57 -1.19
CA VAL A 101 -5.27 -1.44 -2.34
C VAL A 101 -6.33 -0.41 -1.97
N TYR A 102 -6.03 0.87 -2.17
CA TYR A 102 -6.83 2.00 -1.70
C TYR A 102 -6.96 3.08 -2.79
N LYS A 103 -8.12 3.71 -2.88
CA LYS A 103 -8.45 4.75 -3.86
C LYS A 103 -8.10 4.30 -5.30
N GLU A 104 -7.28 5.07 -6.02
CA GLU A 104 -6.87 4.77 -7.40
C GLU A 104 -6.10 3.45 -7.54
N VAL A 105 -5.46 2.98 -6.47
CA VAL A 105 -4.75 1.68 -6.48
C VAL A 105 -5.73 0.51 -6.64
N GLU A 106 -7.01 0.68 -6.30
CA GLU A 106 -8.04 -0.33 -6.58
C GLU A 106 -8.17 -0.57 -8.09
N GLU A 107 -8.24 0.51 -8.89
CA GLU A 107 -8.29 0.39 -10.36
C GLU A 107 -7.02 -0.25 -10.92
N TYR A 108 -5.85 0.06 -10.37
CA TYR A 108 -4.58 -0.56 -10.76
C TYR A 108 -4.53 -2.04 -10.39
N TYR A 109 -5.13 -2.40 -9.27
CA TYR A 109 -5.15 -3.76 -8.77
C TYR A 109 -6.09 -4.66 -9.58
N TYR A 110 -7.31 -4.22 -9.81
CA TYR A 110 -8.30 -4.99 -10.56
C TYR A 110 -8.06 -4.94 -12.08
N GLY A 111 -7.54 -3.84 -12.58
CA GLY A 111 -7.45 -3.58 -14.01
C GLY A 111 -8.81 -3.32 -14.65
N ASN A 112 -8.85 -3.39 -15.97
CA ASN A 112 -10.06 -3.23 -16.76
C ASN A 112 -9.98 -4.08 -18.04
N GLU A 113 -10.94 -3.90 -18.97
CA GLU A 113 -10.99 -4.66 -20.24
C GLU A 113 -9.72 -4.55 -21.09
N LYS A 114 -8.93 -3.49 -20.91
CA LYS A 114 -7.72 -3.20 -21.70
C LYS A 114 -6.43 -3.46 -20.94
N ILE A 115 -6.46 -3.43 -19.61
CA ILE A 115 -5.27 -3.44 -18.76
C ILE A 115 -5.39 -4.56 -17.74
N SER A 116 -4.43 -5.49 -17.78
CA SER A 116 -4.31 -6.52 -16.74
C SER A 116 -3.97 -5.89 -15.38
N GLY A 117 -4.81 -6.14 -14.38
CA GLY A 117 -4.60 -5.66 -13.02
C GLY A 117 -3.39 -6.30 -12.34
N LEU A 118 -2.92 -5.63 -11.28
CA LEU A 118 -1.80 -6.11 -10.46
C LEU A 118 -2.06 -7.47 -9.82
N TYR A 119 -3.33 -7.86 -9.57
CA TYR A 119 -3.67 -9.17 -8.99
C TYR A 119 -3.25 -10.35 -9.87
N GLN A 120 -2.98 -10.13 -11.16
CA GLN A 120 -2.50 -11.14 -12.11
C GLN A 120 -0.97 -11.13 -12.25
N TRP A 121 -0.28 -10.25 -11.56
CA TRP A 121 1.15 -10.06 -11.70
C TRP A 121 1.92 -10.82 -10.62
N ASP A 122 2.80 -11.73 -11.02
CA ASP A 122 3.62 -12.57 -10.15
C ASP A 122 4.55 -11.74 -9.20
N GLY A 123 4.79 -10.47 -9.53
CA GLY A 123 5.55 -9.56 -8.67
C GLY A 123 4.90 -9.31 -7.30
N LEU A 124 3.64 -9.68 -7.11
CA LEU A 124 2.95 -9.64 -5.82
C LEU A 124 2.91 -10.99 -5.10
N ASP A 125 3.54 -12.05 -5.62
CA ASP A 125 3.55 -13.36 -4.96
C ASP A 125 4.07 -13.24 -3.52
N GLY A 126 3.26 -13.74 -2.57
CA GLY A 126 3.56 -13.67 -1.13
C GLY A 126 3.35 -12.30 -0.46
N VAL A 127 2.86 -11.29 -1.20
CA VAL A 127 2.49 -9.98 -0.65
C VAL A 127 1.05 -10.02 -0.15
N ILE A 128 0.81 -9.50 1.05
CA ILE A 128 -0.55 -9.34 1.58
C ILE A 128 -1.21 -8.15 0.85
N CYS A 129 -2.33 -8.38 0.19
CA CYS A 129 -3.10 -7.31 -0.46
C CYS A 129 -4.16 -6.79 0.52
N MET A 130 -3.96 -5.57 1.01
CA MET A 130 -4.86 -4.92 1.97
C MET A 130 -5.97 -4.22 1.22
N LEU A 131 -7.16 -4.80 1.21
CA LEU A 131 -8.37 -4.18 0.67
C LEU A 131 -8.93 -3.15 1.65
N SER A 132 -9.80 -2.27 1.20
CA SER A 132 -10.39 -1.22 2.02
C SER A 132 -11.92 -1.24 1.96
N ASP A 133 -12.53 -0.73 3.04
CA ASP A 133 -13.96 -0.45 3.10
C ASP A 133 -14.31 0.90 2.41
N ASP A 134 -15.56 1.33 2.55
CA ASP A 134 -16.08 2.59 2.01
C ASP A 134 -15.87 3.80 2.93
N ASN A 135 -15.05 3.69 3.96
CA ASN A 135 -14.84 4.60 5.09
C ASN A 135 -15.96 4.59 6.15
N PHE A 136 -17.04 3.88 5.91
CA PHE A 136 -18.21 3.82 6.82
C PHE A 136 -18.51 2.39 7.30
N GLY A 137 -17.55 1.51 7.21
CA GLY A 137 -17.66 0.14 7.71
C GLY A 137 -18.43 -0.81 6.80
N HIS A 138 -18.53 -0.53 5.50
CA HIS A 138 -19.05 -1.47 4.51
C HIS A 138 -17.94 -1.95 3.59
N LEU A 139 -17.81 -3.25 3.43
CA LEU A 139 -16.85 -3.85 2.50
C LEU A 139 -17.21 -3.45 1.07
N ARG A 140 -16.24 -2.90 0.35
CA ARG A 140 -16.43 -2.49 -1.06
C ARG A 140 -16.30 -3.66 -2.01
N THR A 141 -15.30 -4.49 -1.76
CA THR A 141 -14.95 -5.62 -2.60
C THR A 141 -14.38 -6.74 -1.76
N LEU A 142 -14.65 -7.96 -2.21
CA LEU A 142 -14.07 -9.18 -1.66
C LEU A 142 -13.30 -9.91 -2.75
N PRO A 143 -12.29 -10.73 -2.39
CA PRO A 143 -11.55 -11.51 -3.36
C PRO A 143 -12.47 -12.44 -4.16
N THR A 144 -12.41 -12.35 -5.48
CA THR A 144 -13.06 -13.33 -6.37
C THR A 144 -12.43 -14.71 -6.20
N SER A 145 -13.09 -15.77 -6.67
CA SER A 145 -12.55 -17.13 -6.60
C SER A 145 -11.13 -17.25 -7.18
N ARG A 146 -10.84 -16.51 -8.26
CA ARG A 146 -9.50 -16.46 -8.86
C ARG A 146 -8.48 -15.72 -8.00
N MET A 147 -8.91 -14.63 -7.37
CA MET A 147 -8.03 -13.85 -6.49
C MET A 147 -7.67 -14.63 -5.21
N ARG A 148 -8.53 -15.52 -4.73
CA ARG A 148 -8.25 -16.37 -3.55
C ARG A 148 -7.10 -17.36 -3.75
N GLU A 149 -6.66 -17.58 -4.99
CA GLU A 149 -5.45 -18.37 -5.27
C GLU A 149 -4.17 -17.60 -4.94
N HIS A 150 -4.26 -16.30 -4.63
CA HIS A 150 -3.13 -15.46 -4.27
C HIS A 150 -2.48 -15.91 -2.97
N LYS A 151 -1.19 -16.29 -3.05
CA LYS A 151 -0.44 -16.90 -1.93
C LYS A 151 -0.15 -15.95 -0.77
N GLY A 152 -0.15 -14.66 -1.01
CA GLY A 152 0.07 -13.63 0.01
C GLY A 152 -1.13 -13.44 0.94
N GLY A 153 -2.32 -13.83 0.47
CA GLY A 153 -3.56 -13.59 1.19
C GLY A 153 -4.02 -12.13 1.15
N TYR A 154 -5.12 -11.88 1.84
CA TYR A 154 -5.76 -10.57 1.89
C TYR A 154 -5.89 -10.08 3.33
N GLY A 155 -5.92 -8.79 3.49
CA GLY A 155 -6.30 -8.09 4.71
C GLY A 155 -7.37 -7.06 4.40
N MET A 156 -8.00 -6.53 5.45
CA MET A 156 -9.02 -5.50 5.33
C MET A 156 -8.65 -4.29 6.18
N TYR A 157 -8.56 -3.13 5.54
CA TYR A 157 -8.51 -1.84 6.22
C TYR A 157 -9.96 -1.40 6.46
N TYR A 158 -10.37 -1.45 7.72
CA TYR A 158 -11.75 -1.25 8.14
C TYR A 158 -11.88 -0.05 9.08
N HIS A 159 -12.84 0.83 8.82
CA HIS A 159 -13.15 1.97 9.67
C HIS A 159 -14.22 1.59 10.70
N LEU A 160 -13.82 1.49 11.96
CA LEU A 160 -14.76 1.42 13.09
C LEU A 160 -15.39 2.77 13.37
N ASP A 161 -14.70 3.81 12.95
CA ASP A 161 -15.11 5.20 13.02
C ASP A 161 -14.38 6.02 11.95
N TYR A 162 -15.06 7.00 11.36
CA TYR A 162 -14.48 7.89 10.37
C TYR A 162 -14.89 9.34 10.64
N HIS A 163 -13.92 10.12 11.09
CA HIS A 163 -14.08 11.56 11.28
C HIS A 163 -13.78 12.31 9.97
N GLY A 164 -14.85 12.62 9.25
CA GLY A 164 -14.75 13.47 8.07
C GLY A 164 -14.63 14.95 8.40
N SER A 165 -14.76 15.79 7.40
CA SER A 165 -14.81 17.24 7.56
C SER A 165 -16.25 17.74 7.35
N PRO A 166 -16.77 18.66 8.18
CA PRO A 166 -16.12 19.28 9.33
C PRO A 166 -16.00 18.32 10.52
N VAL A 167 -14.85 18.38 11.21
CA VAL A 167 -14.62 17.55 12.41
C VAL A 167 -15.43 18.07 13.57
N SER A 168 -16.15 17.18 14.24
CA SER A 168 -16.85 17.45 15.50
C SER A 168 -16.47 16.39 16.54
N TYR A 169 -16.88 16.60 17.78
CA TYR A 169 -16.71 15.58 18.80
C TYR A 169 -17.67 14.44 18.53
N GLU A 170 -17.12 13.26 18.27
CA GLU A 170 -17.85 12.03 18.06
C GLU A 170 -17.37 10.94 19.03
N TRP A 171 -18.14 9.88 19.16
CA TRP A 171 -17.71 8.71 19.90
C TRP A 171 -16.59 7.99 19.11
N VAL A 172 -15.68 7.35 19.84
CA VAL A 172 -14.56 6.59 19.22
C VAL A 172 -15.05 5.48 18.31
N GLU A 173 -16.27 5.00 18.54
CA GLU A 173 -16.87 3.96 17.72
C GLU A 173 -18.32 4.36 17.43
N SER A 174 -18.60 4.74 16.20
CA SER A 174 -19.92 5.14 15.71
C SER A 174 -20.58 4.03 14.89
N THR A 175 -19.81 3.05 14.40
CA THR A 175 -20.33 1.94 13.59
C THR A 175 -21.06 0.92 14.47
N PRO A 176 -22.33 0.54 14.14
CA PRO A 176 -23.09 -0.44 14.90
C PRO A 176 -22.40 -1.81 14.98
N PHE A 177 -22.35 -2.43 16.15
CA PHE A 177 -21.76 -3.76 16.34
C PHE A 177 -22.32 -4.84 15.43
N SER A 178 -23.60 -4.78 15.10
CA SER A 178 -24.23 -5.70 14.14
C SER A 178 -23.61 -5.60 12.76
N GLN A 179 -23.31 -4.38 12.31
CA GLN A 179 -22.64 -4.13 11.04
C GLN A 179 -21.18 -4.64 11.08
N VAL A 180 -20.44 -4.31 12.14
CA VAL A 180 -19.06 -4.81 12.33
C VAL A 180 -19.04 -6.34 12.30
N TRP A 181 -19.94 -6.97 13.03
CA TRP A 181 -20.02 -8.43 13.07
C TRP A 181 -20.30 -9.03 11.69
N GLU A 182 -21.29 -8.54 10.99
CA GLU A 182 -21.65 -9.00 9.64
C GLU A 182 -20.47 -8.85 8.68
N GLN A 183 -19.90 -7.64 8.59
CA GLN A 183 -18.84 -7.34 7.65
C GLN A 183 -17.53 -8.10 7.96
N MET A 184 -17.17 -8.25 9.24
CA MET A 184 -16.01 -9.02 9.63
C MET A 184 -16.18 -10.53 9.41
N THR A 185 -17.38 -11.05 9.63
CA THR A 185 -17.69 -12.45 9.31
C THR A 185 -17.57 -12.70 7.80
N GLU A 186 -18.13 -11.81 6.99
CA GLU A 186 -18.01 -11.89 5.55
C GLU A 186 -16.55 -11.80 5.08
N ALA A 187 -15.77 -10.85 5.62
CA ALA A 187 -14.35 -10.72 5.29
C ALA A 187 -13.53 -11.96 5.71
N TRP A 188 -13.90 -12.62 6.79
CA TRP A 188 -13.23 -13.83 7.26
C TRP A 188 -13.51 -15.05 6.37
N ASP A 189 -14.70 -15.15 5.83
CA ASP A 189 -15.13 -16.29 4.99
C ASP A 189 -14.53 -16.22 3.57
N TYR A 190 -13.96 -15.07 3.17
CA TYR A 190 -13.38 -14.81 1.87
C TYR A 190 -11.90 -14.51 1.92
#